data_7f229390de0a1353275fe3857f709712
#
_entry.id   7f229390de0a1353275fe3857f709712
#
_cell.length_a   1.000
_cell.length_b   1.000
_cell.length_c   1.000
_cell.angle_alpha   90.00
_cell.angle_beta   90.00
_cell.angle_gamma   90.00
#
_symmetry.space_group_name_H-M   'P 1'
#
loop_
_entity.id
_entity.type
_entity.pdbx_description
1 polymer ?
#
loop_
_entity_poly.entity_id
_entity_poly.type
_entity_poly.pdbx_seq_one_letter_code
_entity_poly.pdbx_strand_id
1 'polypeptide(L)'
;YQYPDCEYIESKWNDGDSFSVRLTDGQSITARLYEVDTIETHINNTTAARRLRAQRRYFGISTFGARAEESIQKAIELGELATAFTQNALAGKPFTIYTSHADARGGVNNKRIYVFIETSEGKSLAGELVQSGLARAYGVYRQSPKGLDQDEARERFKDMELRAAGSRRGIWAFTDWEALPDERLIERLEEIELSSAVQQSKRLPLNGSLNPNTANKEQLETIPGIGPSTAQKIIDARLGQPFDTLNDLLKISGIGQRTLEKMQPYLVFE
;
A
#
# COMPACT_ATOMS: atom_id res chain seq x y z
N TYR A 1 -2.71 -8.05 -18.85
CA TYR A 1 -2.64 -7.14 -19.99
C TYR A 1 -1.21 -6.70 -20.20
N GLN A 2 -0.82 -6.46 -21.46
CA GLN A 2 0.47 -5.92 -21.85
C GLN A 2 0.22 -4.69 -22.74
N TYR A 3 0.85 -3.59 -22.40
CA TYR A 3 0.78 -2.32 -23.13
C TYR A 3 2.23 -1.94 -23.55
N PRO A 4 2.62 -2.19 -24.80
CA PRO A 4 3.90 -1.71 -25.32
C PRO A 4 3.84 -0.18 -25.59
N ASP A 5 4.97 0.43 -25.83
CA ASP A 5 5.09 1.83 -26.27
C ASP A 5 4.31 2.84 -25.40
N CYS A 6 4.29 2.61 -24.08
CA CYS A 6 3.72 3.56 -23.13
C CYS A 6 4.59 4.80 -23.00
N GLU A 7 3.96 5.91 -22.58
CA GLU A 7 4.61 7.21 -22.38
C GLU A 7 4.60 7.63 -20.92
N TYR A 8 5.72 8.17 -20.43
CA TYR A 8 5.79 8.82 -19.12
C TYR A 8 5.16 10.22 -19.20
N ILE A 9 4.26 10.54 -18.27
CA ILE A 9 3.64 11.85 -18.16
C ILE A 9 4.29 12.60 -16.99
N GLU A 10 4.89 13.74 -17.26
CA GLU A 10 5.43 14.58 -16.21
C GLU A 10 4.33 15.13 -15.30
N SER A 11 4.52 15.00 -13.99
CA SER A 11 3.62 15.53 -12.98
C SER A 11 4.41 15.82 -11.70
N LYS A 12 4.07 16.91 -11.06
CA LYS A 12 4.64 17.27 -9.75
C LYS A 12 4.29 16.27 -8.63
N TRP A 13 3.37 15.34 -8.88
CA TRP A 13 2.95 14.32 -7.93
C TRP A 13 3.61 12.96 -8.17
N ASN A 14 4.45 12.86 -9.20
CA ASN A 14 5.21 11.65 -9.45
C ASN A 14 6.28 11.47 -8.38
N ASP A 15 6.47 10.22 -7.98
CA ASP A 15 7.61 9.76 -7.17
C ASP A 15 8.28 8.55 -7.83
N GLY A 16 9.29 7.98 -7.21
CA GLY A 16 10.10 6.94 -7.82
C GLY A 16 9.35 5.65 -8.16
N ASP A 17 8.28 5.33 -7.43
CA ASP A 17 7.51 4.09 -7.60
C ASP A 17 6.01 4.32 -7.91
N SER A 18 5.57 5.58 -7.95
CA SER A 18 4.21 5.96 -8.32
C SER A 18 4.24 7.19 -9.22
N PHE A 19 3.77 7.06 -10.45
CA PHE A 19 3.85 8.12 -11.44
C PHE A 19 2.78 7.98 -12.52
N SER A 20 2.54 9.08 -13.23
CA SER A 20 1.54 9.15 -14.30
C SER A 20 2.12 8.60 -15.60
N VAL A 21 1.33 7.79 -16.30
CA VAL A 21 1.68 7.22 -17.61
C VAL A 21 0.49 7.24 -18.55
N ARG A 22 0.76 7.28 -19.85
CA ARG A 22 -0.21 7.06 -20.92
C ARG A 22 0.03 5.67 -21.51
N LEU A 23 -1.02 4.86 -21.53
CA LEU A 23 -1.01 3.54 -22.15
C LEU A 23 -1.14 3.68 -23.69
N THR A 24 -0.81 2.63 -24.41
CA THR A 24 -0.89 2.57 -25.89
C THR A 24 -2.32 2.83 -26.42
N ASP A 25 -3.35 2.48 -25.62
CA ASP A 25 -4.75 2.74 -25.97
C ASP A 25 -5.20 4.19 -25.71
N GLY A 26 -4.28 5.07 -25.28
CA GLY A 26 -4.53 6.48 -24.99
C GLY A 26 -5.02 6.76 -23.56
N GLN A 27 -5.29 5.74 -22.76
CA GLN A 27 -5.72 5.90 -21.37
C GLN A 27 -4.56 6.39 -20.49
N SER A 28 -4.79 7.40 -19.67
CA SER A 28 -3.84 7.83 -18.65
C SER A 28 -4.18 7.19 -17.30
N ILE A 29 -3.16 6.62 -16.65
CA ILE A 29 -3.27 6.00 -15.32
C ILE A 29 -2.17 6.51 -14.40
N THR A 30 -2.37 6.38 -13.09
CA THR A 30 -1.29 6.46 -12.12
C THR A 30 -0.75 5.04 -11.89
N ALA A 31 0.45 4.78 -12.38
CA ALA A 31 1.15 3.52 -12.17
C ALA A 31 1.71 3.45 -10.74
N ARG A 32 1.64 2.28 -10.10
CA ARG A 32 2.37 1.94 -8.88
C ARG A 32 3.18 0.68 -9.15
N LEU A 33 4.47 0.73 -8.95
CA LEU A 33 5.32 -0.44 -9.16
C LEU A 33 4.98 -1.54 -8.15
N TYR A 34 4.95 -2.79 -8.62
CA TYR A 34 5.06 -3.97 -7.78
C TYR A 34 6.45 -4.07 -7.15
N GLU A 35 6.58 -4.78 -6.02
CA GLU A 35 7.82 -5.31 -5.45
C GLU A 35 8.75 -4.29 -4.79
N VAL A 36 8.50 -2.98 -4.96
CA VAL A 36 9.38 -1.92 -4.47
C VAL A 36 8.62 -0.79 -3.77
N ASP A 37 9.37 -0.08 -2.92
CA ASP A 37 8.91 1.13 -2.24
C ASP A 37 10.07 2.13 -2.18
N THR A 38 9.88 3.30 -2.78
CA THR A 38 10.83 4.43 -2.72
C THR A 38 10.50 5.35 -1.55
N ILE A 39 11.45 6.18 -1.13
CA ILE A 39 11.18 7.15 -0.06
C ILE A 39 10.12 8.16 -0.52
N GLU A 40 9.16 8.41 0.38
CA GLU A 40 8.07 9.37 0.18
C GLU A 40 8.60 10.81 0.05
N THR A 41 8.24 11.51 -1.02
CA THR A 41 8.66 12.90 -1.27
C THR A 41 7.58 13.92 -0.95
N HIS A 42 6.31 13.52 -0.93
CA HIS A 42 5.14 14.38 -0.74
C HIS A 42 4.52 14.20 0.65
N ILE A 43 5.02 14.96 1.63
CA ILE A 43 4.58 14.84 3.03
C ILE A 43 3.47 15.86 3.31
N ASN A 44 2.26 15.55 2.87
CA ASN A 44 1.09 16.43 2.99
C ASN A 44 0.08 16.01 4.07
N ASN A 45 0.31 14.88 4.74
CA ASN A 45 -0.56 14.38 5.79
C ASN A 45 0.19 13.44 6.75
N THR A 46 -0.46 13.09 7.87
CA THR A 46 0.12 12.24 8.91
C THR A 46 0.46 10.82 8.44
N THR A 47 -0.28 10.29 7.44
CA THR A 47 0.01 8.97 6.87
C THR A 47 1.30 8.99 6.06
N ALA A 48 1.52 10.01 5.22
CA ALA A 48 2.77 10.19 4.49
C ALA A 48 3.95 10.42 5.45
N ALA A 49 3.76 11.23 6.50
CA ALA A 49 4.78 11.45 7.52
C ALA A 49 5.16 10.15 8.28
N ARG A 50 4.16 9.31 8.60
CA ARG A 50 4.40 7.99 9.22
C ARG A 50 5.17 7.07 8.29
N ARG A 51 4.82 7.04 7.00
CA ARG A 51 5.51 6.25 5.99
C ARG A 51 6.96 6.69 5.84
N LEU A 52 7.22 8.00 5.73
CA LEU A 52 8.57 8.54 5.68
C LEU A 52 9.40 8.16 6.92
N ARG A 53 8.81 8.19 8.13
CA ARG A 53 9.48 7.74 9.35
C ARG A 53 9.87 6.27 9.27
N ALA A 54 8.96 5.39 8.84
CA ALA A 54 9.21 3.96 8.66
C ALA A 54 10.32 3.72 7.63
N GLN A 55 10.32 4.44 6.53
CA GLN A 55 11.35 4.34 5.48
C GLN A 55 12.72 4.79 5.99
N ARG A 56 12.80 5.91 6.75
CA ARG A 56 14.05 6.38 7.33
C ARG A 56 14.65 5.34 8.29
N ARG A 57 13.83 4.73 9.16
CA ARG A 57 14.25 3.65 10.05
C ARG A 57 14.70 2.40 9.29
N TYR A 58 13.95 2.05 8.24
CA TYR A 58 14.29 0.89 7.40
C TYR A 58 15.68 1.01 6.79
N PHE A 59 16.04 2.18 6.30
CA PHE A 59 17.33 2.48 5.69
C PHE A 59 18.42 2.88 6.71
N GLY A 60 18.09 3.03 7.99
CA GLY A 60 19.04 3.46 9.02
C GLY A 60 19.54 4.89 8.81
N ILE A 61 18.67 5.78 8.39
CA ILE A 61 19.00 7.20 8.18
C ILE A 61 18.25 8.13 9.13
N SER A 62 17.58 7.59 10.16
CA SER A 62 16.85 8.41 11.15
C SER A 62 17.78 9.23 12.01
N THR A 63 19.02 8.76 12.22
CA THR A 63 20.08 9.43 12.99
C THR A 63 20.96 10.35 12.16
N PHE A 64 20.66 10.51 10.85
CA PHE A 64 21.44 11.40 9.98
C PHE A 64 21.35 12.85 10.45
N GLY A 65 22.53 13.47 10.67
CA GLY A 65 22.64 14.84 11.18
C GLY A 65 22.43 14.94 12.71
N ALA A 66 22.41 16.16 13.21
CA ALA A 66 22.23 16.45 14.63
C ALA A 66 20.77 16.62 15.06
N ARG A 67 19.86 16.80 14.08
CA ARG A 67 18.43 17.09 14.33
C ARG A 67 17.55 16.24 13.40
N ALA A 68 16.34 15.98 13.86
CA ALA A 68 15.36 15.20 13.10
C ALA A 68 15.03 15.81 11.73
N GLU A 69 15.02 17.15 11.64
CA GLU A 69 14.77 17.88 10.40
C GLU A 69 15.82 17.58 9.32
N GLU A 70 17.09 17.44 9.72
CA GLU A 70 18.19 17.13 8.79
C GLU A 70 18.02 15.72 8.18
N SER A 71 17.64 14.77 9.00
CA SER A 71 17.32 13.40 8.53
C SER A 71 16.07 13.37 7.63
N ILE A 72 15.03 14.15 7.95
CA ILE A 72 13.82 14.27 7.12
C ILE A 72 14.19 14.88 5.76
N GLN A 73 14.93 15.97 5.75
CA GLN A 73 15.36 16.65 4.54
C GLN A 73 16.22 15.72 3.66
N LYS A 74 17.17 15.03 4.29
CA LYS A 74 18.01 14.03 3.58
C LYS A 74 17.17 12.90 2.96
N ALA A 75 16.18 12.41 3.68
CA ALA A 75 15.30 11.37 3.17
C ALA A 75 14.50 11.86 1.93
N ILE A 76 13.96 13.09 1.97
CA ILE A 76 13.25 13.69 0.84
C ILE A 76 14.18 13.82 -0.38
N GLU A 77 15.40 14.35 -0.19
CA GLU A 77 16.42 14.43 -1.26
C GLU A 77 16.70 13.06 -1.90
N LEU A 78 16.80 12.01 -1.09
CA LEU A 78 17.03 10.64 -1.58
C LEU A 78 15.80 10.07 -2.31
N GLY A 79 14.59 10.45 -1.89
CA GLY A 79 13.35 10.15 -2.61
C GLY A 79 13.28 10.86 -3.96
N GLU A 80 13.71 12.13 -4.02
CA GLU A 80 13.82 12.90 -5.27
C GLU A 80 14.82 12.28 -6.26
N LEU A 81 15.93 11.70 -5.76
CA LEU A 81 16.85 10.94 -6.60
C LEU A 81 16.17 9.70 -7.22
N ALA A 82 15.32 8.99 -6.47
CA ALA A 82 14.56 7.88 -7.01
C ALA A 82 13.55 8.34 -8.08
N THR A 83 12.90 9.48 -7.85
CA THR A 83 11.99 10.10 -8.82
C THR A 83 12.72 10.48 -10.11
N ALA A 84 13.87 11.15 -10.00
CA ALA A 84 14.70 11.52 -11.13
C ALA A 84 15.22 10.28 -11.89
N PHE A 85 15.57 9.21 -11.18
CA PHE A 85 15.97 7.94 -11.78
C PHE A 85 14.86 7.37 -12.66
N THR A 86 13.64 7.27 -12.13
CA THR A 86 12.46 6.79 -12.86
C THR A 86 12.16 7.68 -14.08
N GLN A 87 12.16 9.00 -13.91
CA GLN A 87 11.98 9.94 -15.00
C GLN A 87 13.04 9.73 -16.10
N ASN A 88 14.31 9.65 -15.76
CA ASN A 88 15.40 9.44 -16.74
C ASN A 88 15.32 8.08 -17.45
N ALA A 89 14.79 7.07 -16.78
CA ALA A 89 14.59 5.75 -17.38
C ALA A 89 13.47 5.72 -18.41
N LEU A 90 12.39 6.52 -18.20
CA LEU A 90 11.14 6.43 -18.96
C LEU A 90 10.84 7.63 -19.85
N ALA A 91 11.19 8.86 -19.45
CA ALA A 91 10.81 10.06 -20.20
C ALA A 91 11.43 10.09 -21.60
N GLY A 92 10.59 10.29 -22.61
CA GLY A 92 11.02 10.31 -24.01
C GLY A 92 11.48 8.98 -24.58
N LYS A 93 11.27 7.87 -23.86
CA LYS A 93 11.63 6.51 -24.29
C LYS A 93 10.41 5.61 -24.22
N PRO A 94 10.18 4.72 -25.21
CA PRO A 94 9.12 3.74 -25.14
C PRO A 94 9.41 2.69 -24.06
N PHE A 95 8.40 2.24 -23.34
CA PHE A 95 8.49 1.17 -22.36
C PHE A 95 7.22 0.33 -22.35
N THR A 96 7.31 -0.88 -21.81
CA THR A 96 6.17 -1.80 -21.75
C THR A 96 5.63 -1.89 -20.33
N ILE A 97 4.31 -1.77 -20.21
CA ILE A 97 3.58 -1.99 -18.96
C ILE A 97 2.87 -3.34 -19.00
N TYR A 98 3.01 -4.11 -17.90
CA TYR A 98 2.22 -5.31 -17.65
C TYR A 98 1.36 -5.08 -16.40
N THR A 99 0.06 -5.32 -16.49
CA THR A 99 -0.88 -5.11 -15.38
C THR A 99 -2.08 -6.04 -15.46
N SER A 100 -2.63 -6.35 -14.30
CA SER A 100 -3.97 -6.94 -14.16
C SER A 100 -5.03 -5.91 -13.76
N HIS A 101 -4.70 -4.62 -13.82
CA HIS A 101 -5.52 -3.49 -13.32
C HIS A 101 -5.87 -3.59 -11.83
N ALA A 102 -5.03 -4.26 -11.04
CA ALA A 102 -5.23 -4.36 -9.60
C ALA A 102 -5.09 -2.98 -8.94
N ASP A 103 -6.08 -2.61 -8.12
CA ASP A 103 -6.11 -1.34 -7.40
C ASP A 103 -4.99 -1.30 -6.34
N ALA A 104 -4.14 -0.30 -6.41
CA ALA A 104 -3.07 -0.02 -5.46
C ALA A 104 -3.51 0.95 -4.34
N ARG A 105 -4.82 1.06 -4.06
CA ARG A 105 -5.42 1.88 -3.02
C ARG A 105 -5.05 3.36 -3.11
N GLY A 106 -5.29 3.95 -4.28
CA GLY A 106 -5.28 5.41 -4.44
C GLY A 106 -6.52 6.06 -3.82
N GLY A 107 -6.51 7.39 -3.66
CA GLY A 107 -7.71 8.15 -3.29
C GLY A 107 -8.81 8.02 -4.35
N VAL A 108 -10.06 8.35 -3.97
CA VAL A 108 -11.26 8.18 -4.83
C VAL A 108 -11.09 8.81 -6.22
N ASN A 109 -10.32 9.89 -6.31
CA ASN A 109 -10.08 10.62 -7.57
C ASN A 109 -8.79 10.23 -8.29
N ASN A 110 -7.90 9.42 -7.67
CA ASN A 110 -6.61 9.01 -8.23
C ASN A 110 -6.39 7.52 -7.97
N LYS A 111 -7.11 6.68 -8.72
CA LYS A 111 -6.86 5.23 -8.67
C LYS A 111 -5.45 4.95 -9.18
N ARG A 112 -4.62 4.39 -8.31
CA ARG A 112 -3.33 3.84 -8.67
C ARG A 112 -3.49 2.39 -9.07
N ILE A 113 -2.82 1.99 -10.13
CA ILE A 113 -2.87 0.63 -10.66
C ILE A 113 -1.50 0.00 -10.51
N TYR A 114 -1.44 -1.20 -9.94
CA TYR A 114 -0.20 -1.96 -9.86
C TYR A 114 0.29 -2.39 -11.24
N VAL A 115 1.57 -2.15 -11.50
CA VAL A 115 2.21 -2.46 -12.77
C VAL A 115 3.61 -3.07 -12.60
N PHE A 116 4.01 -3.91 -13.56
CA PHE A 116 5.41 -4.15 -13.87
C PHE A 116 5.81 -3.29 -15.06
N ILE A 117 7.01 -2.74 -15.03
CA ILE A 117 7.55 -1.96 -16.15
C ILE A 117 8.85 -2.57 -16.66
N GLU A 118 8.86 -2.80 -17.96
CA GLU A 118 10.06 -3.13 -18.71
C GLU A 118 10.51 -1.89 -19.51
N THR A 119 11.69 -1.39 -19.22
CA THR A 119 12.28 -0.23 -19.89
C THR A 119 12.61 -0.54 -21.34
N SER A 120 12.93 0.48 -22.14
CA SER A 120 13.41 0.31 -23.54
C SER A 120 14.66 -0.56 -23.67
N GLU A 121 15.41 -0.77 -22.58
CA GLU A 121 16.58 -1.64 -22.50
C GLU A 121 16.22 -3.09 -22.12
N GLY A 122 14.93 -3.44 -21.98
CA GLY A 122 14.47 -4.76 -21.57
C GLY A 122 14.69 -5.09 -20.11
N LYS A 123 14.94 -4.07 -19.25
CA LYS A 123 15.18 -4.22 -17.83
C LYS A 123 13.93 -3.94 -17.01
N SER A 124 13.82 -4.57 -15.83
CA SER A 124 12.79 -4.22 -14.85
C SER A 124 13.13 -2.89 -14.17
N LEU A 125 12.26 -1.89 -14.29
CA LEU A 125 12.45 -0.60 -13.62
C LEU A 125 12.53 -0.78 -12.09
N ALA A 126 11.66 -1.61 -11.52
CA ALA A 126 11.68 -1.94 -10.08
C ALA A 126 13.03 -2.57 -9.68
N GLY A 127 13.55 -3.51 -10.48
CA GLY A 127 14.84 -4.12 -10.24
C GLY A 127 16.00 -3.14 -10.33
N GLU A 128 15.96 -2.20 -11.28
CA GLU A 128 17.01 -1.17 -11.41
C GLU A 128 17.00 -0.20 -10.22
N LEU A 129 15.83 0.21 -9.72
CA LEU A 129 15.69 1.05 -8.52
C LEU A 129 16.32 0.37 -7.28
N VAL A 130 16.03 -0.92 -7.05
CA VAL A 130 16.60 -1.66 -5.91
C VAL A 130 18.11 -1.85 -6.05
N GLN A 131 18.60 -2.24 -7.25
CA GLN A 131 20.04 -2.41 -7.53
C GLN A 131 20.84 -1.11 -7.37
N SER A 132 20.21 0.02 -7.65
CA SER A 132 20.79 1.36 -7.46
C SER A 132 20.71 1.83 -6.00
N GLY A 133 20.06 1.07 -5.10
CA GLY A 133 19.86 1.44 -3.70
C GLY A 133 18.90 2.60 -3.50
N LEU A 134 17.99 2.85 -4.45
CA LEU A 134 17.02 3.95 -4.43
C LEU A 134 15.62 3.50 -3.98
N ALA A 135 15.41 2.19 -3.84
CA ALA A 135 14.18 1.60 -3.35
C ALA A 135 14.48 0.41 -2.43
N ARG A 136 13.55 0.10 -1.52
CA ARG A 136 13.56 -1.15 -0.75
C ARG A 136 12.74 -2.22 -1.45
N ALA A 137 13.12 -3.48 -1.25
CA ALA A 137 12.35 -4.65 -1.67
C ALA A 137 11.13 -4.83 -0.75
N TYR A 138 10.02 -4.20 -1.10
CA TYR A 138 8.85 -4.09 -0.23
C TYR A 138 7.55 -3.96 -1.03
N GLY A 139 6.45 -4.41 -0.47
CA GLY A 139 5.12 -4.21 -1.02
C GLY A 139 4.47 -5.48 -1.54
N VAL A 140 3.68 -5.34 -2.60
CA VAL A 140 2.91 -6.45 -3.19
C VAL A 140 3.76 -7.17 -4.23
N TYR A 141 3.90 -8.48 -4.04
CA TYR A 141 4.54 -9.37 -4.99
C TYR A 141 3.49 -10.16 -5.78
N ARG A 142 3.73 -10.37 -7.04
CA ARG A 142 2.89 -11.15 -7.95
C ARG A 142 3.79 -11.96 -8.90
N GLN A 143 3.21 -12.96 -9.54
CA GLN A 143 3.89 -13.64 -10.63
C GLN A 143 4.33 -12.62 -11.68
N SER A 144 5.60 -12.61 -12.00
CA SER A 144 6.16 -11.67 -12.96
C SER A 144 5.75 -12.01 -14.40
N PRO A 145 5.75 -11.03 -15.31
CA PRO A 145 5.51 -11.29 -16.75
C PRO A 145 6.48 -12.31 -17.36
N LYS A 146 7.66 -12.48 -16.77
CA LYS A 146 8.72 -13.41 -17.22
C LYS A 146 8.66 -14.76 -16.49
N GLY A 147 7.57 -15.07 -15.78
CA GLY A 147 7.28 -16.37 -15.21
C GLY A 147 7.80 -16.64 -13.81
N LEU A 148 8.54 -15.72 -13.19
CA LEU A 148 8.93 -15.86 -11.79
C LEU A 148 7.69 -15.85 -10.90
N ASP A 149 7.57 -16.79 -9.99
CA ASP A 149 6.52 -16.74 -8.98
C ASP A 149 6.78 -15.65 -7.93
N GLN A 150 5.81 -15.42 -7.05
CA GLN A 150 5.90 -14.30 -6.11
C GLN A 150 6.97 -14.51 -5.03
N ASP A 151 7.29 -15.75 -4.65
CA ASP A 151 8.28 -16.05 -3.62
C ASP A 151 9.68 -15.99 -4.21
N GLU A 152 9.89 -16.52 -5.42
CA GLU A 152 11.13 -16.34 -6.18
C GLU A 152 11.43 -14.87 -6.45
N ALA A 153 10.41 -14.07 -6.85
CA ALA A 153 10.56 -12.65 -7.03
C ALA A 153 10.98 -11.95 -5.73
N ARG A 154 10.34 -12.29 -4.60
CA ARG A 154 10.67 -11.72 -3.29
C ARG A 154 12.11 -12.00 -2.89
N GLU A 155 12.58 -13.24 -3.01
CA GLU A 155 13.96 -13.61 -2.70
C GLU A 155 14.96 -12.89 -3.62
N ARG A 156 14.68 -12.82 -4.92
CA ARG A 156 15.50 -12.11 -5.88
C ARG A 156 15.64 -10.62 -5.57
N PHE A 157 14.55 -9.96 -5.21
CA PHE A 157 14.56 -8.53 -4.86
C PHE A 157 15.31 -8.28 -3.54
N LYS A 158 15.16 -9.16 -2.54
CA LYS A 158 15.96 -9.12 -1.32
C LYS A 158 17.46 -9.27 -1.59
N ASP A 159 17.85 -10.20 -2.46
CA ASP A 159 19.24 -10.37 -2.85
C ASP A 159 19.81 -9.12 -3.55
N MET A 160 19.02 -8.48 -4.43
CA MET A 160 19.41 -7.22 -5.06
C MET A 160 19.62 -6.12 -4.03
N GLU A 161 18.70 -6.00 -3.07
CA GLU A 161 18.77 -5.03 -1.98
C GLU A 161 20.00 -5.26 -1.09
N LEU A 162 20.27 -6.51 -0.68
CA LEU A 162 21.44 -6.87 0.11
C LEU A 162 22.75 -6.52 -0.61
N ARG A 163 22.82 -6.72 -1.93
CA ARG A 163 23.98 -6.32 -2.74
C ARG A 163 24.13 -4.80 -2.83
N ALA A 164 23.04 -4.07 -2.99
CA ALA A 164 23.04 -2.60 -2.98
C ALA A 164 23.49 -2.06 -1.61
N ALA A 165 22.98 -2.64 -0.53
CA ALA A 165 23.35 -2.30 0.84
C ALA A 165 24.83 -2.61 1.13
N GLY A 166 25.30 -3.82 0.83
CA GLY A 166 26.69 -4.21 1.00
C GLY A 166 27.67 -3.38 0.19
N SER A 167 27.23 -2.85 -0.96
CA SER A 167 28.02 -1.95 -1.82
C SER A 167 27.81 -0.48 -1.49
N ARG A 168 27.04 -0.13 -0.46
CA ARG A 168 26.69 1.23 -0.04
C ARG A 168 26.17 2.11 -1.18
N ARG A 169 25.29 1.56 -2.04
CA ARG A 169 24.71 2.29 -3.16
C ARG A 169 23.52 3.14 -2.73
N GLY A 170 23.34 4.28 -3.38
CA GLY A 170 22.17 5.14 -3.21
C GLY A 170 21.95 5.53 -1.75
N ILE A 171 20.78 5.23 -1.20
CA ILE A 171 20.40 5.53 0.18
C ILE A 171 21.32 4.84 1.19
N TRP A 172 21.80 3.63 0.88
CA TRP A 172 22.67 2.83 1.76
C TRP A 172 24.05 3.45 2.02
N ALA A 173 24.47 4.46 1.23
CA ALA A 173 25.67 5.25 1.50
C ALA A 173 25.56 6.12 2.76
N PHE A 174 24.36 6.41 3.20
CA PHE A 174 24.05 7.30 4.32
C PHE A 174 23.56 6.53 5.56
N THR A 175 23.54 5.19 5.50
CA THR A 175 23.06 4.32 6.57
C THR A 175 24.01 4.37 7.78
N ASP A 176 23.44 4.62 8.95
CA ASP A 176 24.09 4.34 10.23
C ASP A 176 23.94 2.83 10.52
N TRP A 177 25.02 2.08 10.24
CA TRP A 177 25.04 0.63 10.37
C TRP A 177 25.02 0.15 11.82
N GLU A 178 25.42 1.00 12.77
CA GLU A 178 25.39 0.70 14.20
C GLU A 178 23.96 0.85 14.75
N ALA A 179 23.25 1.88 14.35
CA ALA A 179 21.89 2.14 14.77
C ALA A 179 20.84 1.30 14.02
N LEU A 180 21.14 0.83 12.81
CA LEU A 180 20.18 0.15 11.91
C LEU A 180 19.44 -1.03 12.56
N PRO A 181 20.08 -1.95 13.32
CA PRO A 181 19.37 -3.07 13.95
C PRO A 181 18.30 -2.61 14.95
N ASP A 182 18.61 -1.60 15.77
CA ASP A 182 17.70 -1.05 16.76
C ASP A 182 16.56 -0.28 16.09
N GLU A 183 16.85 0.52 15.08
CA GLU A 183 15.83 1.23 14.30
C GLU A 183 14.82 0.28 13.65
N ARG A 184 15.30 -0.81 13.06
CA ARG A 184 14.43 -1.84 12.46
C ARG A 184 13.63 -2.61 13.50
N LEU A 185 14.19 -2.84 14.69
CA LEU A 185 13.46 -3.47 15.78
C LEU A 185 12.31 -2.57 16.26
N ILE A 186 12.60 -1.29 16.49
CA ILE A 186 11.58 -0.29 16.88
C ILE A 186 10.45 -0.23 15.86
N GLU A 187 10.78 -0.14 14.57
CA GLU A 187 9.78 -0.10 13.50
C GLU A 187 8.89 -1.35 13.49
N ARG A 188 9.50 -2.54 13.66
CA ARG A 188 8.76 -3.80 13.73
C ARG A 188 7.82 -3.85 14.93
N LEU A 189 8.27 -3.39 16.09
CA LEU A 189 7.45 -3.36 17.31
C LEU A 189 6.27 -2.40 17.17
N GLU A 190 6.48 -1.20 16.61
CA GLU A 190 5.40 -0.25 16.32
C GLU A 190 4.39 -0.82 15.31
N GLU A 191 4.85 -1.52 14.27
CA GLU A 191 3.96 -2.15 13.28
C GLU A 191 3.11 -3.27 13.91
N ILE A 192 3.71 -4.09 14.79
CA ILE A 192 2.99 -5.12 15.54
C ILE A 192 1.94 -4.48 16.46
N GLU A 193 2.30 -3.43 17.18
CA GLU A 193 1.38 -2.70 18.07
C GLU A 193 0.19 -2.13 17.28
N LEU A 194 0.44 -1.44 16.18
CA LEU A 194 -0.59 -0.88 15.31
C LEU A 194 -1.49 -1.97 14.72
N SER A 195 -0.90 -3.06 14.24
CA SER A 195 -1.65 -4.19 13.70
C SER A 195 -2.51 -4.86 14.76
N SER A 196 -1.99 -5.02 15.98
CA SER A 196 -2.70 -5.58 17.11
C SER A 196 -3.87 -4.69 17.53
N ALA A 197 -3.68 -3.37 17.58
CA ALA A 197 -4.74 -2.41 17.87
C ALA A 197 -5.87 -2.47 16.83
N VAL A 198 -5.53 -2.56 15.54
CA VAL A 198 -6.52 -2.71 14.45
C VAL A 198 -7.27 -4.04 14.57
N GLN A 199 -6.56 -5.14 14.87
CA GLN A 199 -7.21 -6.44 15.06
C GLN A 199 -8.11 -6.44 16.30
N GLN A 200 -7.68 -5.79 17.38
CA GLN A 200 -8.46 -5.69 18.60
C GLN A 200 -9.73 -4.85 18.40
N SER A 201 -9.64 -3.77 17.61
CA SER A 201 -10.82 -2.97 17.25
C SER A 201 -11.79 -3.70 16.32
N LYS A 202 -11.32 -4.72 15.59
CA LYS A 202 -12.13 -5.59 14.72
C LYS A 202 -12.61 -6.87 15.40
N ARG A 203 -12.26 -7.09 16.68
CA ARG A 203 -12.81 -8.26 17.40
C ARG A 203 -14.31 -8.15 17.48
N LEU A 204 -14.95 -9.27 17.19
CA LEU A 204 -16.40 -9.42 17.36
C LEU A 204 -16.77 -9.06 18.79
N PRO A 205 -17.81 -8.25 18.99
CA PRO A 205 -18.35 -8.05 20.31
C PRO A 205 -18.75 -9.41 20.93
N LEU A 206 -18.62 -9.54 22.22
CA LEU A 206 -19.16 -10.70 22.95
C LEU A 206 -20.66 -10.79 22.67
N ASN A 207 -21.21 -12.02 22.67
CA ASN A 207 -22.59 -12.33 22.32
C ASN A 207 -23.59 -11.23 22.74
N GLY A 208 -24.39 -10.77 21.79
CA GLY A 208 -25.46 -9.81 22.02
C GLY A 208 -25.03 -8.36 22.32
N SER A 209 -23.78 -7.99 22.06
CA SER A 209 -23.28 -6.67 22.47
C SER A 209 -23.36 -5.58 21.38
N LEU A 210 -23.84 -5.90 20.16
CA LEU A 210 -23.89 -4.97 19.04
C LEU A 210 -25.34 -4.69 18.62
N ASN A 211 -25.77 -3.43 18.76
CA ASN A 211 -27.10 -3.00 18.30
C ASN A 211 -27.02 -2.53 16.85
N PRO A 212 -27.75 -3.15 15.90
CA PRO A 212 -27.70 -2.80 14.48
C PRO A 212 -28.23 -1.39 14.19
N ASN A 213 -29.03 -0.83 15.10
CA ASN A 213 -29.55 0.54 14.96
C ASN A 213 -28.51 1.62 15.26
N THR A 214 -27.49 1.32 16.08
CA THR A 214 -26.47 2.28 16.51
C THR A 214 -25.07 1.96 16.01
N ALA A 215 -24.79 0.70 15.66
CA ALA A 215 -23.48 0.25 15.21
C ALA A 215 -22.98 1.02 13.99
N ASN A 216 -21.69 1.36 13.97
CA ASN A 216 -21.06 1.94 12.79
C ASN A 216 -20.75 0.87 11.74
N LYS A 217 -20.30 1.29 10.55
CA LYS A 217 -20.06 0.40 9.42
C LYS A 217 -18.98 -0.64 9.74
N GLU A 218 -17.88 -0.21 10.35
CA GLU A 218 -16.76 -1.08 10.72
C GLU A 218 -17.19 -2.13 11.76
N GLN A 219 -18.03 -1.74 12.71
CA GLN A 219 -18.59 -2.66 13.70
C GLN A 219 -19.51 -3.70 13.05
N LEU A 220 -20.39 -3.29 12.13
CA LEU A 220 -21.25 -4.20 11.40
C LEU A 220 -20.43 -5.21 10.56
N GLU A 221 -19.34 -4.78 9.93
CA GLU A 221 -18.45 -5.63 9.14
C GLU A 221 -17.70 -6.68 9.98
N THR A 222 -17.66 -6.54 11.31
CA THR A 222 -17.11 -7.58 12.19
C THR A 222 -18.01 -8.80 12.31
N ILE A 223 -19.31 -8.67 12.02
CA ILE A 223 -20.28 -9.75 12.15
C ILE A 223 -20.10 -10.77 11.01
N PRO A 224 -20.02 -12.08 11.29
CA PRO A 224 -19.89 -13.10 10.27
C PRO A 224 -21.00 -13.05 9.21
N GLY A 225 -20.59 -12.87 7.94
CA GLY A 225 -21.52 -12.79 6.81
C GLY A 225 -21.94 -11.38 6.41
N ILE A 226 -21.46 -10.35 7.12
CA ILE A 226 -21.68 -8.95 6.78
C ILE A 226 -20.44 -8.39 6.11
N GLY A 227 -20.55 -8.07 4.84
CA GLY A 227 -19.51 -7.34 4.08
C GLY A 227 -19.84 -5.86 3.96
N PRO A 228 -18.91 -5.04 3.39
CA PRO A 228 -19.06 -3.59 3.28
C PRO A 228 -20.37 -3.12 2.63
N SER A 229 -20.84 -3.84 1.59
CA SER A 229 -22.10 -3.54 0.91
C SER A 229 -23.33 -3.83 1.79
N THR A 230 -23.31 -4.95 2.53
CA THR A 230 -24.41 -5.32 3.42
C THR A 230 -24.45 -4.41 4.65
N ALA A 231 -23.29 -4.07 5.22
CA ALA A 231 -23.20 -3.09 6.32
C ALA A 231 -23.79 -1.73 5.92
N GLN A 232 -23.50 -1.25 4.71
CA GLN A 232 -24.07 0.00 4.22
C GLN A 232 -25.59 -0.08 4.08
N LYS A 233 -26.12 -1.19 3.53
CA LYS A 233 -27.58 -1.39 3.43
C LYS A 233 -28.29 -1.43 4.78
N ILE A 234 -27.65 -1.99 5.82
CA ILE A 234 -28.16 -1.96 7.19
C ILE A 234 -28.28 -0.52 7.67
N ILE A 235 -27.21 0.27 7.48
CA ILE A 235 -27.19 1.68 7.87
C ILE A 235 -28.27 2.48 7.14
N ASP A 236 -28.39 2.29 5.83
CA ASP A 236 -29.38 2.99 5.03
C ASP A 236 -30.83 2.62 5.42
N ALA A 237 -31.08 1.33 5.69
CA ALA A 237 -32.41 0.83 6.05
C ALA A 237 -32.88 1.37 7.41
N ARG A 238 -32.00 1.44 8.43
CA ARG A 238 -32.37 1.97 9.76
C ARG A 238 -32.69 3.45 9.76
N LEU A 239 -32.22 4.22 8.76
CA LEU A 239 -32.58 5.64 8.60
C LEU A 239 -34.08 5.82 8.28
N GLY A 240 -34.68 4.84 7.60
CA GLY A 240 -36.11 4.85 7.30
C GLY A 240 -36.96 4.27 8.43
N GLN A 241 -36.52 3.17 9.02
CA GLN A 241 -37.17 2.48 10.13
C GLN A 241 -36.15 1.69 10.95
N PRO A 242 -36.04 1.93 12.26
CA PRO A 242 -35.23 1.11 13.16
C PRO A 242 -35.66 -0.37 13.13
N PHE A 243 -34.72 -1.25 13.45
CA PHE A 243 -34.98 -2.69 13.58
C PHE A 243 -35.40 -2.99 15.02
N ASP A 244 -36.60 -3.55 15.20
CA ASP A 244 -37.10 -3.94 16.52
C ASP A 244 -36.68 -5.39 16.84
N THR A 245 -36.52 -6.21 15.82
CA THR A 245 -36.23 -7.64 15.96
C THR A 245 -35.17 -8.11 14.97
N LEU A 246 -34.57 -9.26 15.28
CA LEU A 246 -33.61 -9.95 14.38
C LEU A 246 -34.21 -10.18 12.97
N ASN A 247 -35.49 -10.52 12.90
CA ASN A 247 -36.17 -10.82 11.64
C ASN A 247 -36.34 -9.61 10.72
N ASP A 248 -36.28 -8.38 11.25
CA ASP A 248 -36.35 -7.18 10.41
C ASP A 248 -35.16 -7.08 9.47
N LEU A 249 -34.03 -7.65 9.84
CA LEU A 249 -32.83 -7.69 9.00
C LEU A 249 -33.01 -8.57 7.73
N LEU A 250 -33.99 -9.48 7.70
CA LEU A 250 -34.32 -10.24 6.50
C LEU A 250 -34.86 -9.39 5.35
N LYS A 251 -35.34 -8.17 5.65
CA LYS A 251 -35.80 -7.22 4.65
C LYS A 251 -34.63 -6.63 3.84
N ILE A 252 -33.39 -6.84 4.30
CA ILE A 252 -32.19 -6.31 3.66
C ILE A 252 -31.69 -7.28 2.60
N SER A 253 -31.58 -6.80 1.36
CA SER A 253 -31.01 -7.59 0.25
C SER A 253 -29.57 -8.01 0.53
N GLY A 254 -29.34 -9.32 0.61
CA GLY A 254 -28.06 -9.94 0.96
C GLY A 254 -28.03 -10.57 2.34
N ILE A 255 -29.07 -10.40 3.16
CA ILE A 255 -29.25 -11.10 4.42
C ILE A 255 -30.33 -12.17 4.24
N GLY A 256 -29.91 -13.42 4.12
CA GLY A 256 -30.79 -14.59 4.12
C GLY A 256 -30.80 -15.29 5.48
N GLN A 257 -31.66 -16.31 5.63
CA GLN A 257 -31.83 -17.07 6.87
C GLN A 257 -30.51 -17.57 7.47
N ARG A 258 -29.62 -18.14 6.61
CA ARG A 258 -28.29 -18.63 7.04
C ARG A 258 -27.38 -17.52 7.55
N THR A 259 -27.47 -16.32 6.98
CA THR A 259 -26.70 -15.16 7.43
C THR A 259 -27.25 -14.67 8.75
N LEU A 260 -28.58 -14.62 8.88
CA LEU A 260 -29.27 -14.20 10.09
C LEU A 260 -28.92 -15.09 11.29
N GLU A 261 -28.90 -16.42 11.11
CA GLU A 261 -28.51 -17.39 12.13
C GLU A 261 -27.08 -17.16 12.64
N LYS A 262 -26.15 -16.81 11.71
CA LYS A 262 -24.76 -16.49 12.07
C LYS A 262 -24.61 -15.16 12.81
N MET A 263 -25.48 -14.20 12.52
CA MET A 263 -25.46 -12.88 13.13
C MET A 263 -26.09 -12.86 14.53
N GLN A 264 -27.07 -13.72 14.76
CA GLN A 264 -27.89 -13.73 15.98
C GLN A 264 -27.07 -13.65 17.29
N PRO A 265 -25.96 -14.40 17.47
CA PRO A 265 -25.19 -14.36 18.72
C PRO A 265 -24.53 -13.01 18.99
N TYR A 266 -24.41 -12.15 18.00
CA TYR A 266 -23.68 -10.88 18.07
C TYR A 266 -24.58 -9.65 18.12
N LEU A 267 -25.90 -9.83 18.05
CA LEU A 267 -26.85 -8.74 17.97
C LEU A 267 -27.70 -8.61 19.21
N VAL A 268 -27.97 -7.38 19.58
CA VAL A 268 -28.94 -6.98 20.62
C VAL A 268 -29.82 -5.89 20.04
N PHE A 269 -31.08 -5.89 20.41
CA PHE A 269 -32.10 -4.91 20.04
C PHE A 269 -32.63 -4.28 21.34
N GLU A 270 -32.37 -2.99 21.53
CA GLU A 270 -32.82 -2.19 22.66
C GLU A 270 -33.69 -1.05 22.18
#